data_51bcd270ddc336f83e5b0d3be349d7af
#
_entry.id   51bcd270ddc336f83e5b0d3be349d7af
#
_cell.length_a   1.000
_cell.length_b   1.000
_cell.length_c   1.000
_cell.angle_alpha   90.00
_cell.angle_beta   90.00
_cell.angle_gamma   90.00
#
_symmetry.space_group_name_H-M   'P 1'
#
loop_
_entity.id
_entity.type
_entity.pdbx_description
1 polymer ?
#
loop_
_entity_poly.entity_id
_entity_poly.type
_entity_poly.pdbx_seq_one_letter_code
_entity_poly.pdbx_strand_id
1 'polypeptide(L)'
;MFTAPACPAVRAVRFRPLLLLTAVLLAFLAVVTASGVPAKAVAMNEVVLQALDKITARVSRITVPVGGTVTFGSLQITAKACDKHPPEETPESSAFLQVVEVKPGEAPVSRFSGWMFASSPALSAMEHPVYDLWVLDCINAESAPSGSSQ
;
A
#
# COMPACT_ATOMS: atom_id res chain seq x y z
N MET A 1 27.81 -87.91 -17.94
CA MET A 1 26.57 -87.16 -17.91
C MET A 1 26.73 -86.15 -16.80
N PHE A 2 27.18 -84.90 -17.11
CA PHE A 2 27.33 -83.80 -16.16
C PHE A 2 26.39 -82.69 -16.55
N THR A 3 25.42 -82.45 -15.71
CA THR A 3 24.46 -81.31 -15.81
C THR A 3 25.05 -80.09 -15.14
N ALA A 4 25.25 -79.01 -15.88
CA ALA A 4 25.73 -77.76 -15.37
C ALA A 4 24.57 -76.94 -14.74
N PRO A 5 24.75 -76.26 -13.58
CA PRO A 5 23.74 -75.41 -13.01
C PRO A 5 23.73 -74.02 -13.67
N ALA A 6 22.55 -73.54 -13.93
CA ALA A 6 22.31 -72.22 -14.49
C ALA A 6 22.61 -71.08 -13.46
N CYS A 7 23.35 -70.08 -13.93
CA CYS A 7 23.60 -68.85 -13.16
C CYS A 7 22.32 -67.97 -13.12
N PRO A 8 21.95 -67.41 -11.94
CA PRO A 8 20.88 -66.43 -11.86
C PRO A 8 21.36 -65.05 -12.30
N ALA A 9 20.63 -64.40 -13.18
CA ALA A 9 20.87 -63.07 -13.68
C ALA A 9 20.72 -62.03 -12.53
N VAL A 10 21.81 -61.32 -12.23
CA VAL A 10 21.81 -60.18 -11.34
C VAL A 10 21.09 -58.98 -12.03
N ARG A 11 19.86 -58.70 -11.63
CA ARG A 11 19.15 -57.51 -12.03
C ARG A 11 19.81 -56.29 -11.41
N ALA A 12 20.43 -55.45 -12.21
CA ALA A 12 21.00 -54.17 -11.80
C ALA A 12 19.87 -53.18 -11.44
N VAL A 13 19.69 -52.98 -10.14
CA VAL A 13 18.84 -51.91 -9.60
C VAL A 13 19.69 -50.64 -9.56
N ARG A 14 19.77 -49.89 -10.66
CA ARG A 14 20.59 -48.65 -10.74
C ARG A 14 19.82 -47.35 -10.97
N PHE A 15 18.50 -47.28 -10.76
CA PHE A 15 17.71 -46.08 -11.06
C PHE A 15 17.01 -45.42 -9.82
N ARG A 16 17.25 -45.92 -8.63
CA ARG A 16 16.56 -45.37 -7.43
C ARG A 16 17.09 -44.05 -6.84
N PRO A 17 18.39 -43.71 -6.90
CA PRO A 17 18.83 -42.48 -6.23
C PRO A 17 18.44 -41.20 -6.98
N LEU A 18 18.33 -41.23 -8.32
CA LEU A 18 17.97 -40.05 -9.10
C LEU A 18 16.49 -39.66 -8.93
N LEU A 19 15.58 -40.65 -8.84
CA LEU A 19 14.15 -40.45 -8.61
C LEU A 19 13.86 -39.91 -7.21
N LEU A 20 14.62 -40.34 -6.19
CA LEU A 20 14.52 -39.82 -4.82
C LEU A 20 15.04 -38.38 -4.70
N LEU A 21 16.13 -38.07 -5.40
CA LEU A 21 16.68 -36.70 -5.43
C LEU A 21 15.71 -35.72 -6.10
N THR A 22 15.06 -36.10 -7.21
CA THR A 22 14.07 -35.25 -7.86
C THR A 22 12.80 -35.05 -7.04
N ALA A 23 12.35 -36.09 -6.32
CA ALA A 23 11.19 -35.97 -5.42
C ALA A 23 11.47 -35.06 -4.22
N VAL A 24 12.66 -35.12 -3.64
CA VAL A 24 13.07 -34.23 -2.53
C VAL A 24 13.21 -32.79 -3.00
N LEU A 25 13.76 -32.56 -4.20
CA LEU A 25 13.91 -31.21 -4.77
C LEU A 25 12.54 -30.57 -5.06
N LEU A 26 11.59 -31.35 -5.62
CA LEU A 26 10.22 -30.89 -5.85
C LEU A 26 9.45 -30.60 -4.56
N ALA A 27 9.64 -31.40 -3.52
CA ALA A 27 9.04 -31.17 -2.21
C ALA A 27 9.61 -29.91 -1.53
N PHE A 28 10.91 -29.64 -1.70
CA PHE A 28 11.54 -28.43 -1.16
C PHE A 28 11.07 -27.16 -1.88
N LEU A 29 10.85 -27.23 -3.20
CA LEU A 29 10.35 -26.10 -4.00
C LEU A 29 8.89 -25.74 -3.64
N ALA A 30 8.07 -26.73 -3.27
CA ALA A 30 6.67 -26.52 -2.87
C ALA A 30 6.52 -25.82 -1.50
N VAL A 31 7.48 -25.96 -0.60
CA VAL A 31 7.44 -25.35 0.75
C VAL A 31 7.76 -23.85 0.72
N VAL A 32 8.54 -23.39 -0.27
CA VAL A 32 8.96 -21.99 -0.35
C VAL A 32 7.84 -21.04 -0.82
N THR A 33 6.79 -21.54 -1.46
CA THR A 33 5.69 -20.72 -2.01
C THR A 33 4.57 -20.40 -1.02
N ALA A 34 4.59 -20.91 0.21
CA ALA A 34 3.45 -20.84 1.14
C ALA A 34 3.50 -19.71 2.18
N SER A 35 4.44 -18.76 2.12
CA SER A 35 4.65 -17.77 3.19
C SER A 35 4.33 -16.32 2.80
N GLY A 36 3.44 -16.10 1.84
CA GLY A 36 2.89 -14.77 1.59
C GLY A 36 1.70 -14.50 2.53
N VAL A 37 1.93 -13.99 3.73
CA VAL A 37 0.86 -13.39 4.54
C VAL A 37 0.50 -12.08 3.85
N PRO A 38 -0.74 -11.89 3.35
CA PRO A 38 -1.14 -10.60 2.78
C PRO A 38 -1.11 -9.56 3.89
N ALA A 39 -0.28 -8.53 3.74
CA ALA A 39 -0.33 -7.34 4.56
C ALA A 39 -1.73 -6.74 4.46
N LYS A 40 -2.47 -6.72 5.57
CA LYS A 40 -3.85 -6.23 5.61
C LYS A 40 -3.84 -4.81 6.13
N ALA A 41 -3.80 -3.83 5.22
CA ALA A 41 -4.05 -2.43 5.57
C ALA A 41 -5.45 -2.29 6.18
N VAL A 42 -5.58 -1.46 7.21
CA VAL A 42 -6.83 -1.18 7.91
C VAL A 42 -7.42 0.10 7.33
N ALA A 43 -8.64 -0.01 6.78
CA ALA A 43 -9.37 1.14 6.28
C ALA A 43 -9.76 2.08 7.45
N MET A 44 -9.48 3.36 7.28
CA MET A 44 -9.78 4.44 8.23
C MET A 44 -10.88 5.35 7.66
N ASN A 45 -11.54 6.13 8.52
CA ASN A 45 -12.65 6.97 8.09
C ASN A 45 -12.30 8.46 7.90
N GLU A 46 -11.10 8.88 8.27
CA GLU A 46 -10.62 10.25 8.09
C GLU A 46 -9.16 10.30 7.64
N VAL A 47 -8.85 11.25 6.77
CA VAL A 47 -7.51 11.59 6.31
C VAL A 47 -7.04 12.86 7.01
N VAL A 48 -5.87 12.84 7.61
CA VAL A 48 -5.19 14.03 8.11
C VAL A 48 -4.19 14.49 7.06
N LEU A 49 -4.42 15.67 6.53
CA LEU A 49 -3.59 16.32 5.52
C LEU A 49 -2.83 17.49 6.12
N GLN A 50 -1.67 17.77 5.54
CA GLN A 50 -1.00 19.06 5.72
C GLN A 50 -1.05 19.80 4.37
N ALA A 51 -1.47 21.05 4.44
CA ALA A 51 -1.56 21.95 3.29
C ALA A 51 -0.66 23.15 3.52
N LEU A 52 0.09 23.54 2.51
CA LEU A 52 0.95 24.72 2.49
C LEU A 52 0.45 25.70 1.45
N ASP A 53 0.21 26.93 1.87
CA ASP A 53 0.11 28.08 0.97
C ASP A 53 1.52 28.64 0.75
N LYS A 54 2.05 28.50 -0.45
CA LYS A 54 3.42 28.91 -0.83
C LYS A 54 3.57 30.44 -0.90
N ILE A 55 2.47 31.16 -1.10
CA ILE A 55 2.51 32.63 -1.20
C ILE A 55 2.64 33.25 0.18
N THR A 56 1.89 32.75 1.16
CA THR A 56 1.88 33.26 2.52
C THR A 56 2.80 32.49 3.47
N ALA A 57 3.42 31.39 2.99
CA ALA A 57 4.18 30.44 3.78
C ALA A 57 3.40 29.86 4.98
N ARG A 58 2.08 29.78 4.86
CA ARG A 58 1.21 29.29 5.93
C ARG A 58 0.97 27.80 5.77
N VAL A 59 1.26 27.04 6.82
CA VAL A 59 0.98 25.62 6.93
C VAL A 59 -0.29 25.42 7.74
N SER A 60 -1.20 24.58 7.25
CA SER A 60 -2.46 24.25 7.91
C SER A 60 -2.64 22.73 7.95
N ARG A 61 -3.18 22.22 9.06
CA ARG A 61 -3.61 20.82 9.15
C ARG A 61 -5.10 20.77 8.86
N ILE A 62 -5.49 19.84 7.99
CA ILE A 62 -6.86 19.66 7.51
C ILE A 62 -7.24 18.19 7.72
N THR A 63 -8.42 17.95 8.31
CA THR A 63 -8.99 16.61 8.39
C THR A 63 -10.12 16.50 7.39
N VAL A 64 -10.09 15.47 6.57
CA VAL A 64 -11.08 15.20 5.51
C VAL A 64 -11.71 13.84 5.77
N PRO A 65 -13.02 13.75 6.01
CA PRO A 65 -13.69 12.46 6.12
C PRO A 65 -13.66 11.71 4.79
N VAL A 66 -13.50 10.40 4.83
CA VAL A 66 -13.55 9.55 3.63
C VAL A 66 -14.95 9.64 3.01
N GLY A 67 -15.01 9.94 1.72
CA GLY A 67 -16.24 10.26 1.01
C GLY A 67 -16.62 11.75 1.08
N GLY A 68 -16.01 12.53 1.97
CA GLY A 68 -16.24 13.97 2.12
C GLY A 68 -15.34 14.85 1.26
N THR A 69 -15.68 16.13 1.21
CA THR A 69 -14.91 17.16 0.51
C THR A 69 -14.71 18.37 1.42
N VAL A 70 -13.47 18.88 1.48
CA VAL A 70 -13.10 20.07 2.23
C VAL A 70 -12.48 21.08 1.28
N THR A 71 -12.70 22.38 1.53
CA THR A 71 -12.13 23.48 0.73
C THR A 71 -10.91 24.05 1.43
N PHE A 72 -9.81 24.23 0.69
CA PHE A 72 -8.61 24.94 1.13
C PHE A 72 -8.18 25.93 0.03
N GLY A 73 -8.31 27.22 0.30
CA GLY A 73 -8.11 28.26 -0.72
C GLY A 73 -9.02 28.04 -1.94
N SER A 74 -8.44 27.90 -3.12
CA SER A 74 -9.17 27.55 -4.34
C SER A 74 -9.32 26.03 -4.58
N LEU A 75 -8.80 25.19 -3.70
CA LEU A 75 -8.82 23.75 -3.84
C LEU A 75 -10.02 23.11 -3.14
N GLN A 76 -10.71 22.22 -3.84
CA GLN A 76 -11.66 21.27 -3.27
C GLN A 76 -10.98 19.90 -3.18
N ILE A 77 -10.80 19.40 -1.97
CA ILE A 77 -10.08 18.17 -1.65
C ILE A 77 -11.10 17.13 -1.22
N THR A 78 -11.20 16.05 -1.99
CA THR A 78 -12.07 14.91 -1.69
C THR A 78 -11.23 13.69 -1.35
N ALA A 79 -11.42 13.09 -0.18
CA ALA A 79 -10.82 11.83 0.20
C ALA A 79 -11.74 10.67 -0.24
N LYS A 80 -11.22 9.70 -1.00
CA LYS A 80 -11.97 8.53 -1.46
C LYS A 80 -11.66 7.28 -0.66
N ALA A 81 -10.43 7.16 -0.15
CA ALA A 81 -9.99 6.06 0.70
C ALA A 81 -8.86 6.54 1.61
N CYS A 82 -8.72 5.90 2.77
CA CYS A 82 -7.60 6.08 3.68
C CYS A 82 -7.29 4.75 4.35
N ASP A 83 -6.07 4.27 4.16
CA ASP A 83 -5.60 2.99 4.64
C ASP A 83 -4.36 3.20 5.52
N LYS A 84 -4.30 2.50 6.64
CA LYS A 84 -3.18 2.53 7.58
C LYS A 84 -2.64 1.13 7.79
N HIS A 85 -1.31 0.99 7.78
CA HIS A 85 -0.68 -0.26 8.14
C HIS A 85 -0.89 -0.58 9.63
N PRO A 86 -1.08 -1.86 9.98
CA PRO A 86 -1.20 -2.26 11.37
C PRO A 86 0.10 -1.98 12.15
N PRO A 87 0.03 -1.85 13.49
CA PRO A 87 1.18 -1.46 14.33
C PRO A 87 2.37 -2.41 14.26
N GLU A 88 2.17 -3.65 13.82
CA GLU A 88 3.21 -4.68 13.69
C GLU A 88 4.08 -4.50 12.43
N GLU A 89 3.63 -3.67 11.49
CA GLU A 89 4.32 -3.39 10.22
C GLU A 89 5.02 -2.03 10.26
N THR A 90 5.83 -1.76 9.22
CA THR A 90 6.41 -0.42 9.03
C THR A 90 5.27 0.60 8.93
N PRO A 91 5.28 1.65 9.78
CA PRO A 91 4.23 2.65 9.77
C PRO A 91 4.06 3.29 8.39
N GLU A 92 2.87 3.17 7.83
CA GLU A 92 2.48 3.81 6.57
C GLU A 92 1.01 4.20 6.65
N SER A 93 0.71 5.39 6.12
CA SER A 93 -0.66 5.84 5.86
C SER A 93 -0.77 6.27 4.41
N SER A 94 -1.75 5.73 3.69
CA SER A 94 -1.97 6.03 2.29
C SER A 94 -3.41 6.49 2.07
N ALA A 95 -3.60 7.54 1.26
CA ALA A 95 -4.92 8.05 0.96
C ALA A 95 -5.11 8.28 -0.54
N PHE A 96 -6.29 7.91 -1.06
CA PHE A 96 -6.69 8.27 -2.41
C PHE A 96 -7.42 9.60 -2.39
N LEU A 97 -6.81 10.60 -3.02
CA LEU A 97 -7.32 11.97 -3.05
C LEU A 97 -7.71 12.39 -4.47
N GLN A 98 -8.77 13.18 -4.54
CA GLN A 98 -9.12 13.96 -5.73
C GLN A 98 -9.09 15.43 -5.35
N VAL A 99 -8.31 16.22 -6.09
CA VAL A 99 -8.19 17.66 -5.86
C VAL A 99 -8.59 18.40 -7.13
N VAL A 100 -9.56 19.28 -6.97
CA VAL A 100 -10.09 20.13 -8.05
C VAL A 100 -9.87 21.58 -7.67
N GLU A 101 -9.29 22.36 -8.55
CA GLU A 101 -9.21 23.81 -8.40
C GLU A 101 -10.47 24.47 -8.94
N VAL A 102 -11.08 25.31 -8.12
CA VAL A 102 -12.28 26.10 -8.46
C VAL A 102 -11.97 27.58 -8.26
N LYS A 103 -11.98 28.32 -9.36
CA LYS A 103 -11.80 29.77 -9.35
C LYS A 103 -13.09 30.47 -9.80
N PRO A 104 -13.43 31.64 -9.23
CA PRO A 104 -14.58 32.40 -9.66
C PRO A 104 -14.51 32.72 -11.17
N GLY A 105 -15.55 32.38 -11.91
CA GLY A 105 -15.65 32.66 -13.35
C GLY A 105 -14.86 31.70 -14.27
N GLU A 106 -14.19 30.69 -13.72
CA GLU A 106 -13.47 29.67 -14.49
C GLU A 106 -14.12 28.29 -14.33
N ALA A 107 -13.93 27.41 -15.30
CA ALA A 107 -14.34 26.02 -15.18
C ALA A 107 -13.45 25.30 -14.16
N PRO A 108 -13.99 24.36 -13.35
CA PRO A 108 -13.19 23.57 -12.43
C PRO A 108 -12.11 22.77 -13.14
N VAL A 109 -10.88 22.75 -12.58
CA VAL A 109 -9.74 22.05 -13.16
C VAL A 109 -9.25 20.98 -12.19
N SER A 110 -9.19 19.72 -12.66
CA SER A 110 -8.59 18.63 -11.87
C SER A 110 -7.08 18.85 -11.76
N ARG A 111 -6.57 18.94 -10.54
CA ARG A 111 -5.14 19.14 -10.23
C ARG A 111 -4.45 17.86 -9.79
N PHE A 112 -5.19 16.96 -9.16
CA PHE A 112 -4.65 15.69 -8.70
C PHE A 112 -5.75 14.63 -8.60
N SER A 113 -5.43 13.39 -8.94
CA SER A 113 -6.27 12.23 -8.67
C SER A 113 -5.38 11.00 -8.54
N GLY A 114 -5.20 10.50 -7.31
CA GLY A 114 -4.29 9.38 -7.07
C GLY A 114 -4.06 9.09 -5.59
N TRP A 115 -3.18 8.12 -5.34
CA TRP A 115 -2.71 7.78 -4.01
C TRP A 115 -1.57 8.69 -3.58
N MET A 116 -1.63 9.18 -2.34
CA MET A 116 -0.52 9.82 -1.64
C MET A 116 -0.11 8.98 -0.43
N PHE A 117 1.19 8.98 -0.11
CA PHE A 117 1.79 8.17 0.94
C PHE A 117 2.45 9.09 1.98
N ALA A 118 2.17 8.85 3.28
CA ALA A 118 2.71 9.67 4.35
C ALA A 118 4.24 9.52 4.50
N SER A 119 4.77 8.30 4.31
CA SER A 119 6.21 8.04 4.40
C SER A 119 7.00 8.58 3.21
N SER A 120 6.36 8.79 2.06
CA SER A 120 7.02 9.15 0.80
C SER A 120 6.20 10.16 -0.01
N PRO A 121 6.02 11.41 0.48
CA PRO A 121 5.19 12.41 -0.19
C PRO A 121 5.62 12.74 -1.62
N ALA A 122 6.90 12.59 -1.93
CA ALA A 122 7.47 12.90 -3.25
C ALA A 122 7.08 11.89 -4.34
N LEU A 123 6.61 10.68 -3.99
CA LEU A 123 6.23 9.66 -4.99
C LEU A 123 4.99 10.08 -5.79
N SER A 124 4.08 10.84 -5.18
CA SER A 124 2.81 11.26 -5.79
C SER A 124 2.48 12.67 -5.31
N ALA A 125 3.35 13.64 -5.62
CA ALA A 125 3.13 15.03 -5.26
C ALA A 125 2.08 15.67 -6.17
N MET A 126 1.23 16.54 -5.59
CA MET A 126 0.38 17.43 -6.36
C MET A 126 1.21 18.60 -6.88
N GLU A 127 1.20 18.83 -8.19
CA GLU A 127 1.84 19.99 -8.79
C GLU A 127 0.87 21.17 -8.88
N HIS A 128 1.10 22.19 -8.03
CA HIS A 128 0.30 23.41 -8.06
C HIS A 128 1.19 24.64 -7.76
N PRO A 129 1.03 25.77 -8.46
CA PRO A 129 1.92 26.94 -8.29
C PRO A 129 1.80 27.60 -6.90
N VAL A 130 0.64 27.53 -6.26
CA VAL A 130 0.34 28.24 -5.00
C VAL A 130 0.26 27.29 -3.81
N TYR A 131 -0.21 26.07 -3.97
CA TYR A 131 -0.49 25.17 -2.88
C TYR A 131 0.31 23.88 -2.98
N ASP A 132 0.77 23.35 -1.85
CA ASP A 132 1.24 22.00 -1.70
C ASP A 132 0.36 21.24 -0.71
N LEU A 133 0.21 19.93 -0.93
CA LEU A 133 -0.63 19.06 -0.13
C LEU A 133 0.04 17.70 0.05
N TRP A 134 0.02 17.16 1.27
CA TRP A 134 0.49 15.80 1.55
C TRP A 134 -0.24 15.16 2.71
N VAL A 135 -0.29 13.84 2.69
CA VAL A 135 -0.88 13.01 3.75
C VAL A 135 0.04 12.98 4.95
N LEU A 136 -0.53 13.14 6.15
CA LEU A 136 0.17 12.93 7.42
C LEU A 136 -0.22 11.60 8.05
N ASP A 137 -1.52 11.31 8.11
CA ASP A 137 -2.03 10.12 8.78
C ASP A 137 -3.44 9.75 8.31
N CYS A 138 -3.82 8.51 8.57
CA CYS A 138 -5.19 8.01 8.51
C CYS A 138 -5.68 7.70 9.93
N ILE A 139 -6.84 8.23 10.30
CA ILE A 139 -7.42 8.06 11.63
C ILE A 139 -8.89 7.64 11.56
N ASN A 140 -9.41 7.15 12.69
CA ASN A 140 -10.85 7.03 12.90
C ASN A 140 -11.35 8.22 13.72
N ALA A 141 -12.52 8.76 13.39
CA ALA A 141 -13.12 9.92 14.04
C ALA A 141 -13.24 9.78 15.57
N GLU A 142 -13.45 8.56 16.08
CA GLU A 142 -13.47 8.24 17.51
C GLU A 142 -12.10 8.38 18.21
N SER A 143 -11.01 8.34 17.44
CA SER A 143 -9.63 8.42 17.95
C SER A 143 -9.05 9.81 17.88
N ALA A 144 -9.77 10.78 17.33
CA ALA A 144 -9.32 12.16 17.29
C ALA A 144 -9.36 12.72 18.71
N PRO A 145 -8.20 13.13 19.30
CA PRO A 145 -8.25 13.89 20.55
C PRO A 145 -9.07 15.14 20.27
N SER A 146 -10.12 15.36 21.03
CA SER A 146 -10.91 16.59 21.01
C SER A 146 -10.02 17.74 21.49
N GLY A 147 -9.07 18.14 20.64
CA GLY A 147 -8.20 19.28 20.82
C GLY A 147 -8.95 20.55 20.43
N SER A 148 -9.48 21.19 21.46
CA SER A 148 -10.01 22.53 21.50
C SER A 148 -9.34 23.48 20.51
N SER A 149 -10.19 24.07 19.65
CA SER A 149 -9.94 25.35 19.01
C SER A 149 -9.53 26.38 20.07
N GLN A 150 -8.34 26.91 19.98
CA GLN A 150 -7.98 28.24 20.47
C GLN A 150 -7.33 29.02 19.35
#